data_160a044469dd61e7fbff96d18ea73b4a
#
_entry.id   160a044469dd61e7fbff96d18ea73b4a
#
_cell.length_a   1.000
_cell.length_b   1.000
_cell.length_c   1.000
_cell.angle_alpha   90.00
_cell.angle_beta   90.00
_cell.angle_gamma   90.00
#
_symmetry.space_group_name_H-M   'P 1'
#
loop_
_entity.id
_entity.type
_entity.pdbx_description
1 polymer ?
#
loop_
_entity_poly.entity_id
_entity_poly.type
_entity_poly.pdbx_seq_one_letter_code
_entity_poly.pdbx_strand_id
1 'polypeptide(L)'
;MDIERIWVGNSGRNFNYLVACSETGDALVVDPLDSEAVLAAAGRNGWRITQIVNTHEHGDHTAGNAAVVAATGARVLAHSENLGRIPGVDVGLKDRDEVTVGKSVRFRVLDTPGHTLAHVCLFSGGDMPVLFCGDTMFNAGAGNCHMGGQPLQLFKTFSDILVALPAATRIYPGHEYLSRNLAFTMDREPSNAYAAMLLEEAKSRDPARAPIMTIAQESRINTFFRLQETEIVDGLSKSVPGFPESPVPSDVFLALRKLRDSW
;
A
#
# COMPACT_ATOMS: atom_id res chain seq x y z
N MET A 1 -13.96 -14.17 4.35
CA MET A 1 -13.25 -13.29 3.38
C MET A 1 -12.05 -14.03 2.85
N ASP A 2 -11.99 -14.19 1.54
CA ASP A 2 -10.90 -14.87 0.83
C ASP A 2 -10.13 -13.81 0.03
N ILE A 3 -8.79 -13.87 0.08
CA ILE A 3 -7.93 -12.90 -0.59
C ILE A 3 -6.98 -13.64 -1.50
N GLU A 4 -6.98 -13.31 -2.78
CA GLU A 4 -5.97 -13.75 -3.75
C GLU A 4 -5.11 -12.57 -4.17
N ARG A 5 -3.79 -12.68 -3.95
CA ARG A 5 -2.80 -11.74 -4.42
C ARG A 5 -2.26 -12.22 -5.76
N ILE A 6 -2.35 -11.39 -6.76
CA ILE A 6 -1.91 -11.65 -8.13
C ILE A 6 -0.63 -10.85 -8.41
N TRP A 7 0.47 -11.57 -8.66
CA TRP A 7 1.73 -10.97 -9.07
C TRP A 7 1.70 -10.68 -10.57
N VAL A 8 1.85 -9.42 -10.96
CA VAL A 8 1.80 -9.01 -12.38
C VAL A 8 3.08 -9.33 -13.14
N GLY A 9 4.23 -9.35 -12.46
CA GLY A 9 5.51 -9.69 -13.10
C GLY A 9 6.08 -8.62 -14.02
N ASN A 10 5.55 -7.41 -13.98
CA ASN A 10 6.02 -6.26 -14.76
C ASN A 10 7.23 -5.56 -14.11
N SER A 11 7.80 -4.57 -14.80
CA SER A 11 8.93 -3.77 -14.26
C SER A 11 8.55 -2.93 -13.04
N GLY A 12 7.28 -2.54 -12.91
CA GLY A 12 6.74 -1.84 -11.74
C GLY A 12 6.58 -2.73 -10.52
N ARG A 13 6.63 -4.07 -10.71
CA ARG A 13 6.46 -5.07 -9.63
C ARG A 13 5.12 -4.96 -8.92
N ASN A 14 4.05 -4.71 -9.70
CA ASN A 14 2.70 -4.52 -9.18
C ASN A 14 2.09 -5.83 -8.63
N PHE A 15 1.25 -5.65 -7.62
CA PHE A 15 0.25 -6.62 -7.20
C PHE A 15 -1.15 -6.13 -7.56
N ASN A 16 -2.00 -7.04 -8.01
CA ASN A 16 -3.45 -6.87 -8.00
C ASN A 16 -4.05 -7.77 -6.93
N TYR A 17 -5.20 -7.40 -6.38
CA TYR A 17 -5.86 -8.21 -5.35
C TYR A 17 -7.31 -8.49 -5.70
N LEU A 18 -7.72 -9.75 -5.51
CA LEU A 18 -9.13 -10.13 -5.47
C LEU A 18 -9.52 -10.41 -4.03
N VAL A 19 -10.66 -9.87 -3.61
CA VAL A 19 -11.21 -10.06 -2.28
C VAL A 19 -12.63 -10.54 -2.40
N ALA A 20 -12.90 -11.79 -2.01
CA ALA A 20 -14.20 -12.40 -2.17
C ALA A 20 -14.93 -12.62 -0.84
N CYS A 21 -16.25 -12.49 -0.89
CA CYS A 21 -17.14 -12.94 0.15
C CYS A 21 -17.34 -14.46 0.01
N SER A 22 -16.84 -15.23 0.96
CA SER A 22 -16.96 -16.70 0.95
C SER A 22 -18.41 -17.23 0.99
N GLU A 23 -19.37 -16.37 1.41
CA GLU A 23 -20.80 -16.75 1.45
C GLU A 23 -21.50 -16.59 0.11
N THR A 24 -21.07 -15.63 -0.74
CA THR A 24 -21.81 -15.29 -1.97
C THR A 24 -20.99 -15.49 -3.24
N GLY A 25 -19.65 -15.58 -3.13
CA GLY A 25 -18.74 -15.55 -4.26
C GLY A 25 -18.62 -14.18 -4.93
N ASP A 26 -19.30 -13.15 -4.42
CA ASP A 26 -19.08 -11.77 -4.89
C ASP A 26 -17.68 -11.31 -4.53
N ALA A 27 -17.02 -10.65 -5.47
CA ALA A 27 -15.65 -10.19 -5.29
C ALA A 27 -15.47 -8.72 -5.64
N LEU A 28 -14.52 -8.13 -4.93
CA LEU A 28 -13.92 -6.83 -5.20
C LEU A 28 -12.53 -7.05 -5.79
N VAL A 29 -12.14 -6.30 -6.80
CA VAL A 29 -10.74 -6.22 -7.23
C VAL A 29 -10.14 -4.87 -6.82
N VAL A 30 -8.92 -4.89 -6.29
CA VAL A 30 -8.14 -3.68 -5.95
C VAL A 30 -7.05 -3.52 -7.00
N ASP A 31 -7.01 -2.34 -7.62
CA ASP A 31 -5.99 -1.87 -8.56
C ASP A 31 -5.70 -2.86 -9.71
N PRO A 32 -6.67 -3.18 -10.58
CA PRO A 32 -6.50 -4.18 -11.64
C PRO A 32 -5.63 -3.65 -12.79
N LEU A 33 -4.32 -3.82 -12.72
CA LEU A 33 -3.42 -3.54 -13.83
C LEU A 33 -3.51 -4.64 -14.90
N ASP A 34 -3.36 -5.90 -14.46
CA ASP A 34 -3.45 -7.08 -15.33
C ASP A 34 -4.86 -7.65 -15.29
N SER A 35 -5.71 -7.13 -16.17
CA SER A 35 -7.11 -7.54 -16.26
C SER A 35 -7.27 -9.01 -16.63
N GLU A 36 -6.40 -9.59 -17.48
CA GLU A 36 -6.47 -10.99 -17.89
C GLU A 36 -6.17 -11.92 -16.72
N ALA A 37 -5.10 -11.65 -15.96
CA ALA A 37 -4.77 -12.42 -14.77
C ALA A 37 -5.86 -12.33 -13.70
N VAL A 38 -6.44 -11.14 -13.50
CA VAL A 38 -7.54 -10.88 -12.56
C VAL A 38 -8.79 -11.69 -12.95
N LEU A 39 -9.22 -11.62 -14.21
CA LEU A 39 -10.40 -12.34 -14.70
C LEU A 39 -10.19 -13.86 -14.66
N ALA A 40 -8.99 -14.33 -15.03
CA ALA A 40 -8.64 -15.75 -14.93
C ALA A 40 -8.64 -16.26 -13.48
N ALA A 41 -8.13 -15.47 -12.53
CA ALA A 41 -8.15 -15.79 -11.11
C ALA A 41 -9.58 -15.86 -10.57
N ALA A 42 -10.43 -14.89 -10.88
CA ALA A 42 -11.83 -14.91 -10.50
C ALA A 42 -12.56 -16.15 -11.07
N GLY A 43 -12.31 -16.48 -12.34
CA GLY A 43 -12.89 -17.67 -12.99
C GLY A 43 -12.44 -18.98 -12.33
N ARG A 44 -11.16 -19.14 -11.99
CA ARG A 44 -10.65 -20.35 -11.31
C ARG A 44 -11.29 -20.58 -9.95
N ASN A 45 -11.58 -19.49 -9.22
CA ASN A 45 -12.19 -19.55 -7.89
C ASN A 45 -13.73 -19.55 -7.91
N GLY A 46 -14.35 -19.38 -9.07
CA GLY A 46 -15.80 -19.24 -9.17
C GLY A 46 -16.33 -17.93 -8.56
N TRP A 47 -15.49 -16.88 -8.51
CA TRP A 47 -15.85 -15.58 -7.96
C TRP A 47 -16.43 -14.66 -9.03
N ARG A 48 -17.39 -13.83 -8.63
CA ARG A 48 -18.05 -12.84 -9.47
C ARG A 48 -17.53 -11.45 -9.10
N ILE A 49 -16.74 -10.82 -9.96
CA ILE A 49 -16.28 -9.45 -9.75
C ILE A 49 -17.47 -8.50 -9.90
N THR A 50 -17.82 -7.79 -8.82
CA THR A 50 -18.94 -6.84 -8.76
C THR A 50 -18.48 -5.41 -8.61
N GLN A 51 -17.24 -5.23 -8.14
CA GLN A 51 -16.66 -3.92 -7.84
C GLN A 51 -15.17 -3.90 -8.17
N ILE A 52 -14.68 -2.72 -8.57
CA ILE A 52 -13.27 -2.35 -8.62
C ILE A 52 -13.07 -1.22 -7.61
N VAL A 53 -12.02 -1.26 -6.81
CA VAL A 53 -11.55 -0.08 -6.08
C VAL A 53 -10.16 0.28 -6.56
N ASN A 54 -9.99 1.52 -7.03
CA ASN A 54 -8.66 2.08 -7.24
C ASN A 54 -8.22 2.86 -6.00
N THR A 55 -7.05 2.52 -5.48
CA THR A 55 -6.47 3.22 -4.34
C THR A 55 -6.11 4.65 -4.70
N HIS A 56 -5.64 4.88 -5.92
CA HIS A 56 -5.29 6.19 -6.46
C HIS A 56 -5.28 6.21 -8.00
N GLU A 57 -4.96 7.36 -8.59
CA GLU A 57 -5.14 7.64 -10.02
C GLU A 57 -3.99 7.20 -10.95
N HIS A 58 -2.89 6.66 -10.46
CA HIS A 58 -1.78 6.26 -11.34
C HIS A 58 -2.16 5.14 -12.31
N GLY A 59 -1.61 5.23 -13.53
CA GLY A 59 -2.01 4.35 -14.62
C GLY A 59 -1.73 2.87 -14.38
N ASP A 60 -0.70 2.55 -13.61
CA ASP A 60 -0.36 1.18 -13.24
C ASP A 60 -1.25 0.58 -12.12
N HIS A 61 -2.25 1.33 -11.66
CA HIS A 61 -3.32 0.85 -10.76
C HIS A 61 -4.69 0.85 -11.45
N THR A 62 -4.83 1.59 -12.57
CA THR A 62 -6.14 1.82 -13.20
C THR A 62 -6.27 1.27 -14.61
N ALA A 63 -5.16 0.90 -15.26
CA ALA A 63 -5.15 0.55 -16.70
C ALA A 63 -6.05 -0.64 -17.07
N GLY A 64 -6.28 -1.59 -16.17
CA GLY A 64 -7.16 -2.74 -16.42
C GLY A 64 -8.64 -2.48 -16.16
N ASN A 65 -9.04 -1.33 -15.60
CA ASN A 65 -10.44 -1.05 -15.23
C ASN A 65 -11.41 -1.29 -16.38
N ALA A 66 -11.15 -0.70 -17.55
CA ALA A 66 -12.05 -0.78 -18.68
C ALA A 66 -12.29 -2.22 -19.15
N ALA A 67 -11.24 -3.05 -19.18
CA ALA A 67 -11.35 -4.45 -19.57
C ALA A 67 -12.14 -5.28 -18.53
N VAL A 68 -11.88 -5.06 -17.23
CA VAL A 68 -12.64 -5.73 -16.16
C VAL A 68 -14.10 -5.33 -16.20
N VAL A 69 -14.41 -4.01 -16.33
CA VAL A 69 -15.79 -3.52 -16.47
C VAL A 69 -16.50 -4.13 -17.67
N ALA A 70 -15.84 -4.14 -18.84
CA ALA A 70 -16.42 -4.72 -20.05
C ALA A 70 -16.75 -6.21 -19.90
N ALA A 71 -15.94 -6.97 -19.16
CA ALA A 71 -16.13 -8.40 -18.95
C ALA A 71 -17.17 -8.74 -17.86
N THR A 72 -17.35 -7.88 -16.85
CA THR A 72 -18.09 -8.22 -15.62
C THR A 72 -19.26 -7.30 -15.30
N GLY A 73 -19.27 -6.08 -15.85
CA GLY A 73 -20.20 -5.02 -15.43
C GLY A 73 -19.91 -4.46 -14.04
N ALA A 74 -18.70 -4.68 -13.50
CA ALA A 74 -18.31 -4.20 -12.18
C ALA A 74 -18.35 -2.66 -12.10
N ARG A 75 -18.77 -2.14 -10.93
CA ARG A 75 -18.73 -0.70 -10.64
C ARG A 75 -17.32 -0.30 -10.22
N VAL A 76 -16.90 0.89 -10.66
CA VAL A 76 -15.59 1.46 -10.29
C VAL A 76 -15.75 2.46 -9.15
N LEU A 77 -15.02 2.26 -8.08
CA LEU A 77 -14.98 3.10 -6.89
C LEU A 77 -13.55 3.65 -6.73
N ALA A 78 -13.41 4.92 -6.40
CA ALA A 78 -12.13 5.57 -6.11
C ALA A 78 -12.36 6.78 -5.21
N HIS A 79 -11.27 7.40 -4.71
CA HIS A 79 -11.40 8.66 -3.96
C HIS A 79 -12.26 9.67 -4.71
N SER A 80 -13.09 10.44 -4.00
CA SER A 80 -14.06 11.38 -4.60
C SER A 80 -13.39 12.44 -5.50
N GLU A 81 -12.16 12.84 -5.23
CA GLU A 81 -11.39 13.76 -6.08
C GLU A 81 -10.83 13.11 -7.35
N ASN A 82 -10.95 11.81 -7.48
CA ASN A 82 -10.60 11.06 -8.68
C ASN A 82 -11.77 10.94 -9.68
N LEU A 83 -12.94 11.47 -9.35
CA LEU A 83 -14.03 11.64 -10.30
C LEU A 83 -13.55 12.52 -11.47
N GLY A 84 -13.59 11.97 -12.68
CA GLY A 84 -13.09 12.63 -13.89
C GLY A 84 -11.58 12.54 -14.13
N ARG A 85 -10.78 12.06 -13.16
CA ARG A 85 -9.35 11.73 -13.35
C ARG A 85 -9.17 10.28 -13.76
N ILE A 86 -9.87 9.37 -13.08
CA ILE A 86 -9.92 7.96 -13.47
C ILE A 86 -11.16 7.77 -14.34
N PRO A 87 -11.03 7.32 -15.60
CA PRO A 87 -12.17 7.07 -16.46
C PRO A 87 -13.12 6.02 -15.89
N GLY A 88 -14.43 6.28 -15.93
CA GLY A 88 -15.45 5.30 -15.58
C GLY A 88 -15.67 5.12 -14.07
N VAL A 89 -15.21 6.03 -13.21
CA VAL A 89 -15.53 5.98 -11.78
C VAL A 89 -17.01 6.25 -11.56
N ASP A 90 -17.72 5.30 -10.97
CA ASP A 90 -19.15 5.36 -10.65
C ASP A 90 -19.41 5.95 -9.27
N VAL A 91 -18.47 5.75 -8.31
CA VAL A 91 -18.63 6.13 -6.91
C VAL A 91 -17.39 6.82 -6.38
N GLY A 92 -17.55 8.04 -5.91
CA GLY A 92 -16.51 8.77 -5.18
C GLY A 92 -16.50 8.41 -3.70
N LEU A 93 -15.41 7.81 -3.22
CA LEU A 93 -15.21 7.42 -1.83
C LEU A 93 -14.64 8.60 -1.02
N LYS A 94 -15.00 8.65 0.27
CA LYS A 94 -14.50 9.60 1.27
C LYS A 94 -14.06 8.85 2.51
N ASP A 95 -13.34 9.55 3.39
CA ASP A 95 -12.94 8.99 4.69
C ASP A 95 -14.16 8.44 5.45
N ARG A 96 -13.96 7.25 6.04
CA ARG A 96 -14.98 6.50 6.81
C ARG A 96 -16.14 5.92 6.01
N ASP A 97 -16.21 6.09 4.72
CA ASP A 97 -17.17 5.36 3.90
C ASP A 97 -16.98 3.84 4.07
N GLU A 98 -18.03 3.08 3.82
CA GLU A 98 -17.98 1.62 3.87
C GLU A 98 -18.10 1.04 2.46
N VAL A 99 -17.16 0.16 2.11
CA VAL A 99 -17.22 -0.69 0.91
C VAL A 99 -17.59 -2.11 1.34
N THR A 100 -18.74 -2.59 0.89
CA THR A 100 -19.26 -3.92 1.21
C THR A 100 -19.11 -4.85 0.01
N VAL A 101 -18.60 -6.09 0.24
CA VAL A 101 -18.50 -7.14 -0.77
C VAL A 101 -19.35 -8.33 -0.33
N GLY A 102 -20.35 -8.67 -1.13
CA GLY A 102 -21.32 -9.71 -0.78
C GLY A 102 -22.04 -9.39 0.55
N LYS A 103 -22.17 -10.40 1.42
CA LYS A 103 -22.94 -10.28 2.68
C LYS A 103 -22.09 -9.91 3.88
N SER A 104 -20.84 -10.38 3.96
CA SER A 104 -20.07 -10.38 5.20
C SER A 104 -18.72 -9.65 5.13
N VAL A 105 -18.26 -9.25 3.95
CA VAL A 105 -16.97 -8.52 3.82
C VAL A 105 -17.24 -7.02 3.82
N ARG A 106 -16.56 -6.31 4.73
CA ARG A 106 -16.69 -4.87 4.89
C ARG A 106 -15.34 -4.22 5.05
N PHE A 107 -15.14 -3.12 4.33
CA PHE A 107 -13.99 -2.26 4.44
C PHE A 107 -14.41 -0.85 4.82
N ARG A 108 -13.73 -0.31 5.82
CA ARG A 108 -13.75 1.14 6.06
C ARG A 108 -12.72 1.79 5.14
N VAL A 109 -13.14 2.81 4.43
CA VAL A 109 -12.26 3.68 3.65
C VAL A 109 -11.48 4.57 4.60
N LEU A 110 -10.17 4.65 4.41
CA LEU A 110 -9.28 5.60 5.07
C LEU A 110 -8.78 6.56 4.00
N ASP A 111 -8.99 7.86 4.18
CA ASP A 111 -8.37 8.89 3.35
C ASP A 111 -6.90 8.99 3.73
N THR A 112 -6.01 8.73 2.78
CA THR A 112 -4.57 8.58 3.04
C THR A 112 -3.74 9.41 2.07
N PRO A 113 -3.90 10.76 2.08
CA PRO A 113 -3.16 11.63 1.19
C PRO A 113 -1.66 11.55 1.46
N GLY A 114 -0.86 11.65 0.39
CA GLY A 114 0.60 11.67 0.53
C GLY A 114 1.32 11.23 -0.73
N HIS A 115 1.21 9.97 -1.13
CA HIS A 115 1.73 9.47 -2.41
C HIS A 115 1.06 10.18 -3.59
N THR A 116 -0.26 10.23 -3.60
CA THR A 116 -1.08 11.22 -4.29
C THR A 116 -1.99 11.91 -3.26
N LEU A 117 -2.63 13.02 -3.61
CA LEU A 117 -3.54 13.71 -2.69
C LEU A 117 -4.91 13.02 -2.62
N ALA A 118 -5.30 12.32 -3.68
CA ALA A 118 -6.56 11.59 -3.79
C ALA A 118 -6.34 10.07 -3.65
N HIS A 119 -5.79 9.65 -2.50
CA HIS A 119 -5.45 8.25 -2.21
C HIS A 119 -6.35 7.69 -1.09
N VAL A 120 -6.81 6.45 -1.24
CA VAL A 120 -7.55 5.73 -0.21
C VAL A 120 -6.88 4.41 0.12
N CYS A 121 -6.93 4.02 1.39
CA CYS A 121 -6.69 2.65 1.84
C CYS A 121 -8.01 1.99 2.21
N LEU A 122 -8.09 0.66 2.07
CA LEU A 122 -9.23 -0.14 2.52
C LEU A 122 -8.83 -0.93 3.76
N PHE A 123 -9.49 -0.66 4.89
CA PHE A 123 -9.23 -1.34 6.16
C PHE A 123 -10.41 -2.22 6.57
N SER A 124 -10.17 -3.49 6.86
CA SER A 124 -11.13 -4.38 7.51
C SER A 124 -10.58 -4.81 8.88
N GLY A 125 -11.35 -4.59 9.93
CA GLY A 125 -11.00 -4.95 11.30
C GLY A 125 -11.34 -6.41 11.65
N GLY A 126 -11.54 -6.69 12.95
CA GLY A 126 -11.87 -8.02 13.48
C GLY A 126 -10.62 -8.84 13.86
N ASP A 127 -10.76 -10.16 13.94
CA ASP A 127 -9.71 -11.07 14.46
C ASP A 127 -8.48 -11.14 13.51
N MET A 128 -8.68 -10.92 12.23
CA MET A 128 -7.60 -10.90 11.23
C MET A 128 -7.68 -9.60 10.43
N PRO A 129 -7.26 -8.47 11.01
CA PRO A 129 -7.37 -7.18 10.34
C PRO A 129 -6.46 -7.11 9.11
N VAL A 130 -6.95 -6.45 8.06
CA VAL A 130 -6.24 -6.29 6.79
C VAL A 130 -6.30 -4.84 6.31
N LEU A 131 -5.26 -4.42 5.61
CA LEU A 131 -5.14 -3.11 4.98
C LEU A 131 -4.65 -3.27 3.54
N PHE A 132 -5.47 -2.89 2.57
CA PHE A 132 -4.99 -2.64 1.21
C PHE A 132 -4.54 -1.19 1.15
N CYS A 133 -3.23 -0.98 1.06
CA CYS A 133 -2.63 0.34 1.26
C CYS A 133 -2.12 0.99 -0.03
N GLY A 134 -2.32 0.37 -1.19
CA GLY A 134 -1.82 0.90 -2.45
C GLY A 134 -0.36 1.34 -2.32
N ASP A 135 -0.11 2.57 -2.71
CA ASP A 135 1.23 3.18 -2.69
C ASP A 135 1.47 4.14 -1.53
N THR A 136 0.54 4.20 -0.56
CA THR A 136 0.81 4.91 0.70
C THR A 136 2.00 4.30 1.43
N MET A 137 2.00 2.97 1.57
CA MET A 137 3.04 2.24 2.27
C MET A 137 3.39 0.95 1.53
N PHE A 138 4.68 0.62 1.50
CA PHE A 138 5.19 -0.67 1.06
C PHE A 138 5.81 -1.42 2.22
N ASN A 139 6.04 -2.71 2.06
CA ASN A 139 6.85 -3.44 3.03
C ASN A 139 8.21 -2.76 3.20
N ALA A 140 8.57 -2.43 4.44
CA ALA A 140 9.75 -1.69 4.86
C ALA A 140 9.93 -0.30 4.21
N GLY A 141 8.86 0.32 3.70
CA GLY A 141 8.99 1.59 2.99
C GLY A 141 7.72 2.41 2.90
N ALA A 142 7.83 3.58 2.25
CA ALA A 142 6.73 4.50 1.97
C ALA A 142 6.73 4.89 0.50
N GLY A 143 5.57 5.25 -0.04
CA GLY A 143 5.42 5.77 -1.40
C GLY A 143 6.27 7.03 -1.65
N ASN A 144 6.67 7.26 -2.90
CA ASN A 144 7.20 8.56 -3.30
C ASN A 144 6.06 9.59 -3.47
N CYS A 145 6.40 10.86 -3.66
CA CYS A 145 5.40 11.92 -3.80
C CYS A 145 5.60 12.75 -5.08
N HIS A 146 6.30 12.20 -6.09
CA HIS A 146 6.70 12.97 -7.28
C HIS A 146 5.55 13.28 -8.23
N MET A 147 4.52 12.44 -8.26
CA MET A 147 3.42 12.54 -9.20
C MET A 147 2.10 12.87 -8.49
N GLY A 148 1.96 14.11 -8.06
CA GLY A 148 0.73 14.61 -7.43
C GLY A 148 0.65 14.45 -5.92
N GLY A 149 1.76 14.06 -5.26
CA GLY A 149 1.81 13.86 -3.82
C GLY A 149 2.47 15.00 -3.04
N GLN A 150 2.46 14.85 -1.70
CA GLN A 150 3.08 15.77 -0.76
C GLN A 150 3.70 15.00 0.42
N PRO A 151 5.03 15.08 0.63
CA PRO A 151 5.71 14.33 1.69
C PRO A 151 5.20 14.64 3.11
N LEU A 152 4.81 15.88 3.38
CA LEU A 152 4.26 16.25 4.68
C LEU A 152 2.86 15.64 4.93
N GLN A 153 2.04 15.48 3.89
CA GLN A 153 0.77 14.77 4.01
C GLN A 153 1.01 13.27 4.22
N LEU A 154 1.99 12.70 3.51
CA LEU A 154 2.37 11.30 3.72
C LEU A 154 2.86 11.06 5.16
N PHE A 155 3.66 11.97 5.72
CA PHE A 155 4.05 11.92 7.13
C PHE A 155 2.82 11.87 8.05
N LYS A 156 1.84 12.77 7.85
CA LYS A 156 0.61 12.79 8.66
C LYS A 156 -0.19 11.49 8.51
N THR A 157 -0.29 10.95 7.31
CA THR A 157 -0.93 9.66 7.08
C THR A 157 -0.24 8.54 7.87
N PHE A 158 1.09 8.52 7.92
CA PHE A 158 1.83 7.56 8.74
C PHE A 158 1.62 7.79 10.23
N SER A 159 1.77 9.03 10.72
CA SER A 159 1.72 9.37 12.16
C SER A 159 0.32 9.27 12.76
N ASP A 160 -0.71 9.64 12.01
CA ASP A 160 -2.05 9.81 12.55
C ASP A 160 -2.97 8.62 12.23
N ILE A 161 -2.71 7.92 11.11
CA ILE A 161 -3.58 6.86 10.61
C ILE A 161 -2.91 5.49 10.74
N LEU A 162 -1.74 5.29 10.09
CA LEU A 162 -1.15 3.94 10.01
C LEU A 162 -0.63 3.45 11.36
N VAL A 163 0.00 4.32 12.15
CA VAL A 163 0.47 3.98 13.52
C VAL A 163 -0.68 3.59 14.45
N ALA A 164 -1.88 4.14 14.25
CA ALA A 164 -3.05 3.85 15.07
C ALA A 164 -3.76 2.52 14.71
N LEU A 165 -3.36 1.85 13.64
CA LEU A 165 -3.95 0.56 13.25
C LEU A 165 -3.54 -0.56 14.23
N PRO A 166 -4.37 -1.59 14.41
CA PRO A 166 -4.01 -2.74 15.24
C PRO A 166 -2.69 -3.37 14.78
N ALA A 167 -1.82 -3.71 15.72
CA ALA A 167 -0.49 -4.27 15.44
C ALA A 167 -0.51 -5.53 14.56
N ALA A 168 -1.60 -6.32 14.64
CA ALA A 168 -1.81 -7.53 13.85
C ALA A 168 -2.33 -7.25 12.42
N THR A 169 -2.58 -5.99 12.03
CA THR A 169 -3.10 -5.64 10.70
C THR A 169 -2.14 -6.09 9.62
N ARG A 170 -2.60 -6.98 8.75
CA ARG A 170 -1.85 -7.48 7.58
C ARG A 170 -1.90 -6.47 6.45
N ILE A 171 -0.76 -6.25 5.80
CA ILE A 171 -0.55 -5.19 4.82
C ILE A 171 -0.49 -5.77 3.42
N TYR A 172 -1.25 -5.19 2.51
CA TYR A 172 -1.33 -5.54 1.10
C TYR A 172 -0.99 -4.31 0.24
N PRO A 173 0.30 -4.08 -0.05
CA PRO A 173 0.78 -2.92 -0.81
C PRO A 173 0.58 -3.08 -2.32
N GLY A 174 0.61 -1.96 -3.06
CA GLY A 174 0.51 -1.96 -4.52
C GLY A 174 1.69 -2.62 -5.24
N HIS A 175 2.89 -2.61 -4.61
CA HIS A 175 4.12 -3.12 -5.22
C HIS A 175 4.96 -3.98 -4.28
N GLU A 176 5.77 -4.85 -4.87
CA GLU A 176 6.77 -5.65 -4.18
C GLU A 176 8.13 -4.93 -4.19
N TYR A 177 8.42 -4.15 -3.17
CA TYR A 177 9.69 -3.44 -3.00
C TYR A 177 10.49 -3.84 -1.76
N LEU A 178 10.10 -4.95 -1.10
CA LEU A 178 10.66 -5.35 0.20
C LEU A 178 12.18 -5.37 0.21
N SER A 179 12.82 -6.07 -0.74
CA SER A 179 14.28 -6.22 -0.76
C SER A 179 14.98 -4.87 -0.87
N ARG A 180 14.51 -4.01 -1.78
CA ARG A 180 15.07 -2.66 -1.98
C ARG A 180 14.85 -1.77 -0.76
N ASN A 181 13.68 -1.84 -0.13
CA ASN A 181 13.36 -1.06 1.05
C ASN A 181 14.16 -1.53 2.28
N LEU A 182 14.32 -2.84 2.46
CA LEU A 182 15.18 -3.38 3.52
C LEU A 182 16.65 -2.96 3.34
N ALA A 183 17.14 -2.91 2.11
CA ALA A 183 18.48 -2.41 1.85
C ALA A 183 18.61 -0.92 2.24
N PHE A 184 17.58 -0.11 1.99
CA PHE A 184 17.52 1.27 2.49
C PHE A 184 17.48 1.33 4.03
N THR A 185 16.69 0.45 4.67
CA THR A 185 16.67 0.35 6.13
C THR A 185 18.07 0.05 6.68
N MET A 186 18.78 -0.93 6.10
CA MET A 186 20.13 -1.29 6.52
C MET A 186 21.17 -0.18 6.29
N ASP A 187 20.96 0.67 5.28
CA ASP A 187 21.79 1.86 5.06
C ASP A 187 21.53 2.96 6.10
N ARG A 188 20.30 3.06 6.65
CA ARG A 188 19.92 4.06 7.66
C ARG A 188 20.05 3.56 9.10
N GLU A 189 19.91 2.27 9.32
CA GLU A 189 19.94 1.59 10.61
C GLU A 189 20.71 0.27 10.50
N PRO A 190 22.06 0.32 10.32
CA PRO A 190 22.89 -0.86 10.13
C PRO A 190 22.80 -1.89 11.26
N SER A 191 22.46 -1.48 12.49
CA SER A 191 22.31 -2.39 13.64
C SER A 191 20.99 -3.16 13.67
N ASN A 192 20.06 -2.91 12.74
CA ASN A 192 18.74 -3.56 12.72
C ASN A 192 18.85 -5.03 12.29
N ALA A 193 19.09 -5.91 13.26
CA ALA A 193 19.27 -7.34 13.03
C ALA A 193 18.05 -8.03 12.38
N TYR A 194 16.81 -7.53 12.66
CA TYR A 194 15.61 -8.10 12.07
C TYR A 194 15.49 -7.72 10.59
N ALA A 195 15.78 -6.47 10.23
CA ALA A 195 15.83 -6.04 8.83
C ALA A 195 16.94 -6.78 8.06
N ALA A 196 18.13 -6.97 8.67
CA ALA A 196 19.24 -7.74 8.06
C ALA A 196 18.83 -9.18 7.75
N MET A 197 18.19 -9.87 8.69
CA MET A 197 17.68 -11.23 8.50
C MET A 197 16.69 -11.30 7.33
N LEU A 198 15.69 -10.42 7.30
CA LEU A 198 14.69 -10.38 6.24
C LEU A 198 15.28 -10.02 4.87
N LEU A 199 16.29 -9.14 4.83
CA LEU A 199 16.99 -8.80 3.59
C LEU A 199 17.72 -10.01 3.02
N GLU A 200 18.39 -10.80 3.86
CA GLU A 200 19.05 -12.02 3.41
C GLU A 200 18.04 -13.03 2.84
N GLU A 201 16.93 -13.24 3.54
CA GLU A 201 15.84 -14.09 3.03
C GLU A 201 15.26 -13.59 1.71
N ALA A 202 15.14 -12.26 1.53
CA ALA A 202 14.56 -11.66 0.34
C ALA A 202 15.40 -11.85 -0.93
N LYS A 203 16.74 -12.05 -0.80
CA LYS A 203 17.65 -12.22 -1.95
C LYS A 203 17.33 -13.44 -2.81
N SER A 204 16.86 -14.52 -2.19
CA SER A 204 16.54 -15.78 -2.90
C SER A 204 15.05 -16.03 -3.11
N ARG A 205 14.20 -15.10 -2.66
CA ARG A 205 12.76 -15.27 -2.67
C ARG A 205 12.18 -14.90 -4.03
N ASP A 206 11.25 -15.75 -4.51
CA ASP A 206 10.36 -15.42 -5.61
C ASP A 206 9.48 -14.20 -5.21
N PRO A 207 9.49 -13.11 -5.98
CA PRO A 207 8.67 -11.92 -5.69
C PRO A 207 7.17 -12.22 -5.54
N ALA A 208 6.63 -13.15 -6.32
CA ALA A 208 5.24 -13.59 -6.22
C ALA A 208 4.89 -14.15 -4.83
N ARG A 209 5.91 -14.63 -4.10
CA ARG A 209 5.81 -15.19 -2.74
C ARG A 209 6.30 -14.24 -1.66
N ALA A 210 6.32 -12.93 -1.92
CA ALA A 210 6.65 -11.93 -0.91
C ALA A 210 5.79 -12.12 0.36
N PRO A 211 6.34 -11.92 1.57
CA PRO A 211 5.57 -12.10 2.80
C PRO A 211 4.45 -11.05 2.89
N ILE A 212 3.36 -11.43 3.55
CA ILE A 212 2.34 -10.47 4.00
C ILE A 212 2.78 -10.03 5.39
N MET A 213 3.29 -8.81 5.48
CA MET A 213 3.78 -8.24 6.73
C MET A 213 2.62 -7.65 7.56
N THR A 214 2.85 -7.47 8.86
CA THR A 214 1.91 -6.80 9.77
C THR A 214 2.44 -5.42 10.19
N ILE A 215 1.58 -4.54 10.70
CA ILE A 215 1.99 -3.26 11.29
C ILE A 215 3.05 -3.47 12.38
N ALA A 216 2.92 -4.51 13.22
CA ALA A 216 3.93 -4.84 14.22
C ALA A 216 5.29 -5.18 13.61
N GLN A 217 5.33 -5.84 12.47
CA GLN A 217 6.59 -6.15 11.78
C GLN A 217 7.15 -4.90 11.10
N GLU A 218 6.30 -4.10 10.45
CA GLU A 218 6.70 -2.83 9.84
C GLU A 218 7.30 -1.86 10.86
N SER A 219 6.73 -1.74 12.05
CA SER A 219 7.30 -0.88 13.11
C SER A 219 8.71 -1.28 13.56
N ARG A 220 9.17 -2.49 13.21
CA ARG A 220 10.52 -2.98 13.52
C ARG A 220 11.53 -2.78 12.39
N ILE A 221 11.06 -2.61 11.15
CA ILE A 221 11.94 -2.61 9.96
C ILE A 221 11.76 -1.40 9.05
N ASN A 222 10.62 -0.73 9.11
CA ASN A 222 10.31 0.38 8.22
C ASN A 222 10.81 1.69 8.82
N THR A 223 11.81 2.32 8.21
CA THR A 223 12.41 3.57 8.70
C THR A 223 11.39 4.69 8.89
N PHE A 224 10.29 4.68 8.13
CA PHE A 224 9.22 5.69 8.21
C PHE A 224 8.29 5.49 9.43
N PHE A 225 8.37 4.36 10.15
CA PHE A 225 7.78 4.17 11.49
C PHE A 225 8.78 4.39 12.61
N ARG A 226 10.09 4.46 12.32
CA ARG A 226 11.20 4.45 13.29
C ARG A 226 11.89 5.81 13.42
N LEU A 227 11.09 6.87 13.37
CA LEU A 227 11.57 8.26 13.28
C LEU A 227 12.32 8.76 14.53
N GLN A 228 12.31 8.02 15.63
CA GLN A 228 12.98 8.38 16.89
C GLN A 228 14.21 7.49 17.17
N GLU A 229 14.54 6.56 16.26
CA GLU A 229 15.71 5.71 16.43
C GLU A 229 17.00 6.52 16.33
N THR A 230 17.83 6.43 17.35
CA THR A 230 19.05 7.23 17.49
C THR A 230 19.97 7.07 16.27
N GLU A 231 20.14 5.84 15.79
CA GLU A 231 21.01 5.54 14.64
C GLU A 231 20.53 6.24 13.35
N ILE A 232 19.23 6.28 13.13
CA ILE A 232 18.60 6.99 12.00
C ILE A 232 18.81 8.49 12.14
N VAL A 233 18.49 9.06 13.30
CA VAL A 233 18.61 10.52 13.56
C VAL A 233 20.05 10.98 13.45
N ASP A 234 21.00 10.26 14.09
CA ASP A 234 22.43 10.57 14.04
C ASP A 234 22.99 10.45 12.61
N GLY A 235 22.54 9.44 11.86
CA GLY A 235 22.91 9.26 10.45
C GLY A 235 22.45 10.43 9.58
N LEU A 236 21.22 10.92 9.79
CA LEU A 236 20.70 12.10 9.10
C LEU A 236 21.43 13.37 9.47
N SER A 237 21.72 13.57 10.76
CA SER A 237 22.48 14.74 11.25
C SER A 237 23.88 14.85 10.62
N LYS A 238 24.51 13.72 10.33
CA LYS A 238 25.84 13.66 9.70
C LYS A 238 25.81 13.81 8.18
N SER A 239 24.72 13.38 7.53
CA SER A 239 24.67 13.23 6.06
C SER A 239 23.78 14.24 5.34
N VAL A 240 22.85 14.90 6.05
CA VAL A 240 21.90 15.82 5.44
C VAL A 240 22.27 17.27 5.77
N PRO A 241 22.72 18.08 4.79
CA PRO A 241 23.03 19.48 5.03
C PRO A 241 21.82 20.26 5.56
N GLY A 242 22.00 20.99 6.66
CA GLY A 242 20.95 21.79 7.28
C GLY A 242 19.89 20.98 8.05
N PHE A 243 20.15 19.70 8.36
CA PHE A 243 19.28 18.94 9.24
C PHE A 243 19.24 19.57 10.63
N PRO A 244 18.06 19.69 11.28
CA PRO A 244 17.92 20.36 12.57
C PRO A 244 18.77 19.70 13.67
N GLU A 245 19.32 20.51 14.60
CA GLU A 245 20.03 19.99 15.79
C GLU A 245 19.09 19.24 16.75
N SER A 246 17.82 19.66 16.80
CA SER A 246 16.76 19.02 17.61
C SER A 246 15.58 18.68 16.69
N PRO A 247 15.69 17.60 15.89
CA PRO A 247 14.68 17.28 14.90
C PRO A 247 13.39 16.76 15.54
N VAL A 248 12.27 17.16 14.97
CA VAL A 248 10.97 16.53 15.27
C VAL A 248 10.70 15.40 14.27
N PRO A 249 9.75 14.47 14.57
CA PRO A 249 9.50 13.32 13.69
C PRO A 249 9.22 13.68 12.22
N SER A 250 8.58 14.82 11.94
CA SER A 250 8.36 15.28 10.56
C SER A 250 9.67 15.62 9.83
N ASP A 251 10.67 16.19 10.52
CA ASP A 251 11.95 16.49 9.89
C ASP A 251 12.67 15.21 9.48
N VAL A 252 12.64 14.21 10.35
CA VAL A 252 13.24 12.89 10.09
C VAL A 252 12.53 12.21 8.91
N PHE A 253 11.20 12.20 8.90
CA PHE A 253 10.42 11.61 7.82
C PHE A 253 10.73 12.27 6.47
N LEU A 254 10.71 13.60 6.42
CA LEU A 254 10.97 14.37 5.19
C LEU A 254 12.40 14.15 4.68
N ALA A 255 13.38 14.09 5.58
CA ALA A 255 14.76 13.80 5.22
C ALA A 255 14.91 12.38 4.66
N LEU A 256 14.30 11.37 5.32
CA LEU A 256 14.29 9.99 4.84
C LEU A 256 13.60 9.89 3.48
N ARG A 257 12.45 10.56 3.27
CA ARG A 257 11.74 10.52 1.98
C ARG A 257 12.61 11.08 0.86
N LYS A 258 13.23 12.25 1.10
CA LYS A 258 14.14 12.88 0.13
C LYS A 258 15.35 11.99 -0.20
N LEU A 259 15.97 11.38 0.81
CA LEU A 259 17.07 10.44 0.59
C LEU A 259 16.62 9.21 -0.22
N ARG A 260 15.46 8.64 0.12
CA ARG A 260 14.94 7.44 -0.57
C ARG A 260 14.59 7.70 -2.04
N ASP A 261 14.30 8.95 -2.42
CA ASP A 261 14.00 9.34 -3.81
C ASP A 261 15.24 9.29 -4.71
N SER A 262 16.41 9.48 -4.15
CA SER A 262 17.70 9.49 -4.86
C SER A 262 18.58 8.27 -4.61
N TRP A 263 18.12 7.34 -3.77
CA TRP A 263 18.87 6.14 -3.32
C TRP A 263 18.81 4.93 -4.27
#